data_0d057173628c848f805277047402e91d
#
_entry.id   0d057173628c848f805277047402e91d
#
_cell.length_a   1.000
_cell.length_b   1.000
_cell.length_c   1.000
_cell.angle_alpha   90.00
_cell.angle_beta   90.00
_cell.angle_gamma   90.00
#
_symmetry.space_group_name_H-M   'P 1'
#
loop_
_entity.id
_entity.type
_entity.pdbx_description
1 polymer ?
#
loop_
_entity_poly.entity_id
_entity_poly.type
_entity_poly.pdbx_seq_one_letter_code
_entity_poly.pdbx_strand_id
1 'polypeptide(L)'
;MRLLVTGGAGFIGANFAHRVLAGGDQITVYDALTYAGNPDNLLGLDGHDGYRFVHADVRDAEALSAEMANCDVVVHFAAESHVDRSIADPAPFVSTNCGGTATVCEAALRVGVDRVVHVSTDEVYGSVAEGSSTEEDR
;
A
#
# COMPACT_ATOMS: atom_id res chain seq x y z
N MET A 1 -5.57 -17.05 -2.16
CA MET A 1 -6.27 -15.79 -1.83
C MET A 1 -6.08 -14.79 -2.97
N ARG A 2 -6.94 -13.79 -3.06
CA ARG A 2 -6.82 -12.66 -3.99
C ARG A 2 -6.47 -11.41 -3.19
N LEU A 3 -5.29 -10.88 -3.41
CA LEU A 3 -4.79 -9.72 -2.67
C LEU A 3 -4.79 -8.48 -3.56
N LEU A 4 -5.18 -7.33 -3.00
CA LEU A 4 -4.88 -6.02 -3.55
C LEU A 4 -3.74 -5.41 -2.75
N VAL A 5 -2.67 -5.01 -3.41
CA VAL A 5 -1.48 -4.43 -2.76
C VAL A 5 -1.25 -3.03 -3.29
N THR A 6 -1.53 -2.03 -2.45
CA THR A 6 -1.27 -0.63 -2.80
C THR A 6 0.19 -0.28 -2.51
N GLY A 7 0.79 0.58 -3.31
CA GLY A 7 2.23 0.89 -3.21
C GLY A 7 3.11 -0.30 -3.60
N GLY A 8 2.57 -1.21 -4.40
CA GLY A 8 3.23 -2.46 -4.74
C GLY A 8 4.37 -2.35 -5.75
N ALA A 9 4.57 -1.19 -6.39
CA ALA A 9 5.76 -0.90 -7.20
C ALA A 9 6.90 -0.25 -6.40
N GLY A 10 6.67 0.08 -5.12
CA GLY A 10 7.71 0.52 -4.19
C GLY A 10 8.60 -0.65 -3.75
N PHE A 11 9.72 -0.33 -3.06
CA PHE A 11 10.71 -1.35 -2.66
C PHE A 11 10.09 -2.47 -1.78
N ILE A 12 9.37 -2.11 -0.72
CA ILE A 12 8.78 -3.12 0.20
C ILE A 12 7.62 -3.85 -0.48
N GLY A 13 6.70 -3.10 -1.11
CA GLY A 13 5.52 -3.66 -1.76
C GLY A 13 5.85 -4.63 -2.88
N ALA A 14 6.87 -4.34 -3.70
CA ALA A 14 7.30 -5.23 -4.77
C ALA A 14 7.87 -6.55 -4.25
N ASN A 15 8.71 -6.50 -3.21
CA ASN A 15 9.22 -7.72 -2.56
C ASN A 15 8.07 -8.57 -1.99
N PHE A 16 7.06 -7.93 -1.41
CA PHE A 16 5.86 -8.61 -0.96
C PHE A 16 5.09 -9.25 -2.13
N ALA A 17 4.94 -8.53 -3.26
CA ALA A 17 4.26 -9.03 -4.45
C ALA A 17 4.92 -10.30 -5.01
N HIS A 18 6.24 -10.30 -5.16
CA HIS A 18 7.00 -11.49 -5.58
C HIS A 18 6.75 -12.69 -4.64
N ARG A 19 6.75 -12.45 -3.34
CA ARG A 19 6.54 -13.49 -2.34
C ARG A 19 5.12 -14.09 -2.38
N VAL A 20 4.11 -13.25 -2.56
CA VAL A 20 2.70 -13.67 -2.68
C VAL A 20 2.51 -14.60 -3.87
N LEU A 21 3.01 -14.19 -5.04
CA LEU A 21 2.93 -15.01 -6.26
C LEU A 21 3.70 -16.32 -6.14
N ALA A 22 4.89 -16.30 -5.56
CA ALA A 22 5.67 -17.52 -5.30
C ALA A 22 4.93 -18.49 -4.34
N GLY A 23 4.04 -17.97 -3.49
CA GLY A 23 3.15 -18.75 -2.63
C GLY A 23 1.92 -19.34 -3.31
N GLY A 24 1.68 -19.00 -4.59
CA GLY A 24 0.52 -19.47 -5.38
C GLY A 24 -0.76 -18.66 -5.17
N ASP A 25 -0.69 -17.52 -4.51
CA ASP A 25 -1.81 -16.58 -4.37
C ASP A 25 -1.89 -15.63 -5.58
N GLN A 26 -3.03 -14.96 -5.74
CA GLN A 26 -3.24 -13.95 -6.77
C GLN A 26 -3.04 -12.55 -6.21
N ILE A 27 -2.48 -11.66 -7.01
CA ILE A 27 -2.20 -10.28 -6.59
C ILE A 27 -2.57 -9.26 -7.66
N THR A 28 -3.24 -8.21 -7.24
CA THR A 28 -3.36 -6.96 -7.98
C THR A 28 -2.45 -5.93 -7.32
N VAL A 29 -1.40 -5.51 -8.02
CA VAL A 29 -0.56 -4.39 -7.62
C VAL A 29 -1.23 -3.09 -8.06
N TYR A 30 -1.47 -2.19 -7.12
CA TYR A 30 -2.12 -0.90 -7.32
C TYR A 30 -1.14 0.20 -6.92
N ASP A 31 -0.66 0.99 -7.88
CA ASP A 31 0.39 1.98 -7.64
C ASP A 31 0.24 3.20 -8.54
N ALA A 32 0.47 4.37 -7.99
CA ALA A 32 0.42 5.64 -8.72
C ALA A 32 1.71 5.95 -9.50
N LEU A 33 2.76 5.13 -9.32
CA LEU A 33 4.07 5.32 -9.93
C LEU A 33 4.63 6.74 -9.71
N THR A 34 4.55 7.20 -8.46
CA THR A 34 5.20 8.45 -8.04
C THR A 34 6.72 8.25 -7.97
N TYR A 35 7.46 9.13 -7.30
CA TYR A 35 8.93 9.04 -7.24
C TYR A 35 9.48 7.74 -6.64
N ALA A 36 8.72 7.05 -5.79
CA ALA A 36 9.13 5.80 -5.14
C ALA A 36 8.62 4.55 -5.86
N GLY A 37 7.64 4.69 -6.75
CA GLY A 37 7.10 3.60 -7.55
C GLY A 37 7.99 3.35 -8.78
N ASN A 38 8.63 2.18 -8.84
CA ASN A 38 9.46 1.79 -9.98
C ASN A 38 8.93 0.49 -10.59
N PRO A 39 8.42 0.50 -11.85
CA PRO A 39 7.98 -0.71 -12.53
C PRO A 39 9.05 -1.80 -12.63
N ASP A 40 10.33 -1.43 -12.67
CA ASP A 40 11.43 -2.41 -12.73
C ASP A 40 11.49 -3.31 -11.48
N ASN A 41 10.94 -2.86 -10.36
CA ASN A 41 10.82 -3.70 -9.16
C ASN A 41 9.87 -4.89 -9.36
N LEU A 42 9.00 -4.84 -10.38
CA LEU A 42 8.00 -5.86 -10.71
C LEU A 42 8.43 -6.75 -11.88
N LEU A 43 9.66 -6.59 -12.38
CA LEU A 43 10.20 -7.42 -13.46
C LEU A 43 10.11 -8.91 -13.11
N GLY A 44 9.66 -9.70 -14.08
CA GLY A 44 9.47 -11.14 -13.92
C GLY A 44 8.08 -11.55 -13.39
N LEU A 45 7.22 -10.59 -13.02
CA LEU A 45 5.83 -10.87 -12.67
C LEU A 45 4.90 -10.82 -13.90
N ASP A 46 5.30 -10.10 -14.96
CA ASP A 46 4.54 -10.00 -16.19
C ASP A 46 4.34 -11.38 -16.84
N GLY A 47 3.10 -11.66 -17.21
CA GLY A 47 2.71 -12.94 -17.79
C GLY A 47 2.41 -14.05 -16.77
N HIS A 48 2.51 -13.77 -15.46
CA HIS A 48 2.04 -14.71 -14.44
C HIS A 48 0.50 -14.60 -14.32
N ASP A 49 -0.21 -15.71 -14.47
CA ASP A 49 -1.70 -15.75 -14.46
C ASP A 49 -2.33 -15.15 -13.18
N GLY A 50 -1.61 -15.17 -12.08
CA GLY A 50 -2.03 -14.61 -10.79
C GLY A 50 -1.66 -13.15 -10.59
N TYR A 51 -1.00 -12.48 -11.55
CA TYR A 51 -0.53 -11.11 -11.44
C TYR A 51 -1.33 -10.14 -12.30
N ARG A 52 -1.64 -8.98 -11.72
CA ARG A 52 -2.21 -7.84 -12.44
C ARG A 52 -1.67 -6.53 -11.88
N PHE A 53 -1.35 -5.59 -12.76
CA PHE A 53 -0.95 -4.23 -12.40
C PHE A 53 -2.05 -3.22 -12.74
N VAL A 54 -2.30 -2.29 -11.83
CA VAL A 54 -3.23 -1.17 -11.98
C VAL A 54 -2.49 0.13 -11.66
N HIS A 55 -2.36 0.99 -12.65
CA HIS A 55 -1.80 2.32 -12.47
C HIS A 55 -2.89 3.29 -12.02
N ALA A 56 -2.96 3.54 -10.72
CA ALA A 56 -3.96 4.45 -10.15
C ALA A 56 -3.54 4.94 -8.75
N ASP A 57 -4.18 6.00 -8.28
CA ASP A 57 -3.90 6.64 -7.00
C ASP A 57 -4.85 6.11 -5.90
N VAL A 58 -4.34 5.88 -4.70
CA VAL A 58 -5.13 5.43 -3.54
C VAL A 58 -6.20 6.44 -3.09
N ARG A 59 -6.15 7.66 -3.57
CA ARG A 59 -7.17 8.70 -3.34
C ARG A 59 -8.37 8.58 -4.30
N ASP A 60 -8.29 7.70 -5.31
CA ASP A 60 -9.40 7.43 -6.23
C ASP A 60 -10.30 6.34 -5.64
N ALA A 61 -11.38 6.77 -4.96
CA ALA A 61 -12.31 5.88 -4.29
C ALA A 61 -13.09 4.96 -5.24
N GLU A 62 -13.35 5.40 -6.48
CA GLU A 62 -14.08 4.61 -7.47
C GLU A 62 -13.19 3.50 -8.03
N ALA A 63 -11.98 3.85 -8.44
CA ALA A 63 -10.99 2.89 -8.91
C ALA A 63 -10.66 1.85 -7.83
N LEU A 64 -10.41 2.29 -6.59
CA LEU A 64 -10.19 1.38 -5.46
C LEU A 64 -11.34 0.42 -5.24
N SER A 65 -12.58 0.91 -5.19
CA SER A 65 -13.76 0.08 -4.96
C SER A 65 -13.95 -0.97 -6.07
N ALA A 66 -13.71 -0.58 -7.32
CA ALA A 66 -13.79 -1.49 -8.45
C ALA A 66 -12.76 -2.62 -8.35
N GLU A 67 -11.52 -2.29 -7.98
CA GLU A 67 -10.43 -3.26 -7.85
C GLU A 67 -10.58 -4.15 -6.61
N MET A 68 -11.13 -3.63 -5.51
CA MET A 68 -11.38 -4.38 -4.29
C MET A 68 -12.57 -5.33 -4.37
N ALA A 69 -13.50 -5.14 -5.31
CA ALA A 69 -14.74 -5.92 -5.39
C ALA A 69 -14.54 -7.45 -5.47
N ASN A 70 -13.38 -7.91 -5.92
CA ASN A 70 -13.03 -9.32 -6.02
C ASN A 70 -11.78 -9.68 -5.18
N CYS A 71 -11.49 -8.91 -4.17
CA CYS A 71 -10.32 -9.04 -3.32
C CYS A 71 -10.71 -9.64 -1.96
N ASP A 72 -9.91 -10.55 -1.45
CA ASP A 72 -10.11 -11.14 -0.12
C ASP A 72 -9.35 -10.32 0.96
N VAL A 73 -8.16 -9.80 0.60
CA VAL A 73 -7.29 -9.04 1.52
C VAL A 73 -6.69 -7.83 0.81
N VAL A 74 -6.71 -6.69 1.48
CA VAL A 74 -5.96 -5.49 1.07
C VAL A 74 -4.72 -5.35 1.93
N VAL A 75 -3.55 -5.16 1.31
CA VAL A 75 -2.30 -4.81 1.99
C VAL A 75 -1.86 -3.42 1.52
N HIS A 76 -1.88 -2.47 2.44
CA HIS A 76 -1.68 -1.06 2.13
C HIS A 76 -0.27 -0.62 2.48
N PHE A 77 0.60 -0.48 1.45
CA PHE A 77 1.96 0.07 1.55
C PHE A 77 2.07 1.50 0.98
N ALA A 78 1.06 1.96 0.23
CA ALA A 78 1.14 3.26 -0.43
C ALA A 78 1.23 4.39 0.58
N ALA A 79 2.30 5.15 0.54
CA ALA A 79 2.56 6.30 1.39
C ALA A 79 3.61 7.23 0.77
N GLU A 80 3.55 8.50 1.10
CA GLU A 80 4.68 9.42 1.03
C GLU A 80 5.56 9.18 2.26
N SER A 81 6.85 8.85 2.08
CA SER A 81 7.73 8.41 3.18
C SER A 81 9.05 9.19 3.30
N HIS A 82 9.33 10.15 2.39
CA HIS A 82 10.61 10.85 2.36
C HIS A 82 10.62 12.05 3.30
N VAL A 83 11.31 11.94 4.45
CA VAL A 83 11.32 12.93 5.54
C VAL A 83 11.64 14.35 5.06
N ASP A 84 12.74 14.57 4.32
CA ASP A 84 13.11 15.91 3.87
C ASP A 84 12.03 16.58 3.00
N ARG A 85 11.32 15.80 2.21
CA ARG A 85 10.19 16.30 1.41
C ARG A 85 9.02 16.70 2.28
N SER A 86 8.75 15.98 3.36
CA SER A 86 7.67 16.32 4.30
C SER A 86 7.93 17.64 5.04
N ILE A 87 9.19 17.96 5.31
CA ILE A 87 9.59 19.23 5.91
C ILE A 87 9.42 20.39 4.93
N ALA A 88 9.76 20.16 3.64
CA ALA A 88 9.65 21.17 2.60
C ALA A 88 8.19 21.46 2.19
N ASP A 89 7.39 20.39 2.03
CA ASP A 89 5.96 20.47 1.66
C ASP A 89 5.19 19.30 2.31
N PRO A 90 4.48 19.53 3.42
CA PRO A 90 3.72 18.48 4.12
C PRO A 90 2.37 18.12 3.45
N ALA A 91 1.86 18.95 2.54
CA ALA A 91 0.52 18.76 1.98
C ALA A 91 0.34 17.45 1.23
N PRO A 92 1.28 16.98 0.36
CA PRO A 92 1.20 15.67 -0.26
C PRO A 92 1.15 14.51 0.76
N PHE A 93 1.89 14.63 1.89
CA PHE A 93 1.91 13.61 2.95
C PHE A 93 0.56 13.47 3.63
N VAL A 94 -0.06 14.58 4.01
CA VAL A 94 -1.41 14.57 4.59
C VAL A 94 -2.44 14.03 3.59
N SER A 95 -2.37 14.48 2.34
CA SER A 95 -3.28 14.04 1.29
C SER A 95 -3.17 12.54 1.02
N THR A 96 -1.96 12.01 0.88
CA THR A 96 -1.74 10.59 0.56
C THR A 96 -1.86 9.71 1.79
N ASN A 97 -1.15 10.04 2.89
CA ASN A 97 -1.07 9.14 4.04
C ASN A 97 -2.35 9.15 4.89
N CYS A 98 -2.98 10.32 5.09
CA CYS A 98 -4.24 10.41 5.82
C CYS A 98 -5.44 10.20 4.88
N GLY A 99 -5.53 11.00 3.82
CA GLY A 99 -6.65 10.94 2.87
C GLY A 99 -6.70 9.61 2.13
N GLY A 100 -5.57 9.16 1.56
CA GLY A 100 -5.47 7.89 0.85
C GLY A 100 -5.81 6.70 1.74
N THR A 101 -5.27 6.65 2.97
CA THR A 101 -5.59 5.57 3.93
C THR A 101 -7.07 5.56 4.28
N ALA A 102 -7.68 6.73 4.53
CA ALA A 102 -9.12 6.81 4.77
C ALA A 102 -9.92 6.28 3.57
N THR A 103 -9.54 6.65 2.35
CA THR A 103 -10.18 6.17 1.11
C THR A 103 -10.05 4.65 0.96
N VAL A 104 -8.88 4.07 1.26
CA VAL A 104 -8.67 2.61 1.25
C VAL A 104 -9.59 1.92 2.25
N CYS A 105 -9.68 2.43 3.48
CA CYS A 105 -10.55 1.85 4.51
C CYS A 105 -12.04 1.96 4.15
N GLU A 106 -12.48 3.11 3.65
CA GLU A 106 -13.86 3.31 3.22
C GLU A 106 -14.24 2.43 2.04
N ALA A 107 -13.35 2.31 1.03
CA ALA A 107 -13.57 1.42 -0.10
C ALA A 107 -13.68 -0.05 0.33
N ALA A 108 -12.77 -0.50 1.20
CA ALA A 108 -12.77 -1.85 1.74
C ALA A 108 -14.06 -2.17 2.51
N LEU A 109 -14.52 -1.25 3.36
CA LEU A 109 -15.79 -1.38 4.09
C LEU A 109 -16.99 -1.44 3.13
N ARG A 110 -17.00 -0.58 2.11
CA ARG A 110 -18.08 -0.50 1.12
C ARG A 110 -18.29 -1.79 0.35
N VAL A 111 -17.20 -2.44 -0.06
CA VAL A 111 -17.26 -3.66 -0.88
C VAL A 111 -17.19 -4.94 -0.06
N GLY A 112 -16.92 -4.84 1.25
CA GLY A 112 -16.91 -5.98 2.16
C GLY A 112 -15.65 -6.83 2.07
N VAL A 113 -14.47 -6.20 1.96
CA VAL A 113 -13.19 -6.91 2.02
C VAL A 113 -13.01 -7.55 3.41
N ASP A 114 -12.59 -8.81 3.46
CA ASP A 114 -12.47 -9.57 4.71
C ASP A 114 -11.42 -8.97 5.65
N ARG A 115 -10.31 -8.43 5.11
CA ARG A 115 -9.20 -7.91 5.92
C ARG A 115 -8.44 -6.80 5.21
N VAL A 116 -8.12 -5.77 5.97
CA VAL A 116 -7.15 -4.72 5.59
C VAL A 116 -5.94 -4.83 6.51
N VAL A 117 -4.75 -4.91 5.93
CA VAL A 117 -3.46 -4.84 6.63
C VAL A 117 -2.82 -3.52 6.24
N HIS A 118 -2.72 -2.60 7.19
CA HIS A 118 -2.03 -1.31 6.99
C HIS A 118 -0.61 -1.41 7.49
N VAL A 119 0.36 -1.22 6.59
CA VAL A 119 1.78 -1.19 6.95
C VAL A 119 2.12 0.24 7.32
N SER A 120 2.18 0.48 8.63
CA SER A 120 2.45 1.77 9.24
C SER A 120 3.97 2.00 9.39
N THR A 121 4.37 2.89 10.29
CA THR A 121 5.75 3.32 10.52
C THR A 121 6.01 3.43 12.03
N ASP A 122 7.28 3.30 12.44
CA ASP A 122 7.74 3.56 13.80
C ASP A 122 7.61 5.03 14.21
N GLU A 123 7.53 5.96 13.27
CA GLU A 123 7.31 7.38 13.53
C GLU A 123 5.99 7.67 14.29
N VAL A 124 5.05 6.73 14.30
CA VAL A 124 3.79 6.87 15.07
C VAL A 124 4.02 6.91 16.58
N TYR A 125 5.16 6.40 17.05
CA TYR A 125 5.53 6.41 18.47
C TYR A 125 6.27 7.69 18.89
N GLY A 126 6.64 8.54 17.93
CA GLY A 126 7.42 9.76 18.19
C GLY A 126 8.86 9.49 18.58
N SER A 127 9.51 10.48 19.21
CA SER A 127 10.92 10.37 19.59
C SER A 127 11.07 9.53 20.87
N VAL A 128 11.89 8.48 20.78
CA VAL A 128 12.25 7.62 21.90
C VAL A 128 13.65 8.01 22.38
N ALA A 129 13.77 8.53 23.59
CA ALA A 129 15.05 8.98 24.14
C ALA A 129 15.95 7.83 24.58
N GLU A 130 15.36 6.75 25.13
CA GLU A 130 16.06 5.54 25.56
C GLU A 130 15.14 4.32 25.39
N GLY A 131 15.71 3.16 25.01
CA GLY A 131 14.96 1.92 24.82
C GLY A 131 14.36 1.76 23.43
N SER A 132 13.21 1.11 23.35
CA SER A 132 12.44 0.84 22.12
C SER A 132 10.95 0.87 22.39
N SER A 133 10.17 1.25 21.38
CA SER A 133 8.71 1.17 21.44
C SER A 133 8.20 -0.25 21.26
N THR A 134 7.06 -0.53 21.82
CA THR A 134 6.31 -1.77 21.70
C THR A 134 4.92 -1.49 21.12
N GLU A 135 4.18 -2.54 20.75
CA GLU A 135 2.81 -2.41 20.22
C GLU A 135 1.81 -1.87 21.25
N GLU A 136 2.18 -1.80 22.55
CA GLU A 136 1.35 -1.26 23.63
C GLU A 136 1.59 0.24 23.87
N ASP A 137 2.64 0.81 23.28
CA ASP A 137 2.98 2.23 23.43
C ASP A 137 2.06 3.11 22.57
N ARG A 138 1.90 4.38 23.01
CA ARG A 138 1.03 5.38 22.38
C ARG A 138 1.81 6.53 21.79
#